data_13a9a8f0bb18fa9317023ec83d2ced81
#
_entry.id   13a9a8f0bb18fa9317023ec83d2ced81
#
_cell.length_a   1.000
_cell.length_b   1.000
_cell.length_c   1.000
_cell.angle_alpha   90.00
_cell.angle_beta   90.00
_cell.angle_gamma   90.00
#
_symmetry.space_group_name_H-M   'P 1'
#
loop_
_entity.id
_entity.type
_entity.pdbx_description
1 polymer ?
#
loop_
_entity_poly.entity_id
_entity_poly.type
_entity_poly.pdbx_seq_one_letter_code
_entity_poly.pdbx_strand_id
1 'polypeptide(L)'
;MAYTEAGRASDKQLFHDWDNKVPGSKAPCDVVIAAVQSMHNRGYDVTEAEKFMEEGLKASEEKDGAAIQVATAKIFHALNEAPKDPASPYWSYNTYRTFADVEKEADFGPAAPYDVFSDDFAKKVTAGWMGQLIGGCLGTQIEGYTTEQIRKRFGEVYGYLRRPETYNDDITYEIAYLDGFIEKGYDITPADVAYKWLELISDGYSAEKTAIENL
;
A
#
# COMPACT_ATOMS: atom_id res chain seq x y z
N MET A 1 1.70 -38.07 10.79
CA MET A 1 0.77 -37.87 9.65
C MET A 1 1.54 -37.19 8.53
N ALA A 2 1.45 -37.71 7.30
CA ALA A 2 2.09 -37.03 6.17
C ALA A 2 1.28 -35.76 5.84
N TYR A 3 1.92 -34.59 5.91
CA TYR A 3 1.35 -33.34 5.44
C TYR A 3 0.97 -33.48 3.97
N THR A 4 -0.25 -33.11 3.62
CA THR A 4 -0.67 -33.01 2.20
C THR A 4 0.05 -31.83 1.52
N GLU A 5 0.16 -31.84 0.18
CA GLU A 5 0.75 -30.70 -0.55
C GLU A 5 0.02 -29.38 -0.26
N ALA A 6 -1.29 -29.42 -0.08
CA ALA A 6 -2.10 -28.26 0.32
C ALA A 6 -1.70 -27.71 1.71
N GLY A 7 -1.44 -28.61 2.71
CA GLY A 7 -0.94 -28.21 4.02
C GLY A 7 0.42 -27.52 3.95
N ARG A 8 1.34 -28.02 3.11
CA ARG A 8 2.66 -27.39 2.90
C ARG A 8 2.58 -26.03 2.21
N ALA A 9 1.61 -25.82 1.33
CA ALA A 9 1.39 -24.52 0.69
C ALA A 9 0.84 -23.50 1.72
N SER A 10 -0.08 -23.93 2.59
CA SER A 10 -0.61 -23.12 3.69
C SER A 10 0.47 -22.72 4.69
N ASP A 11 1.35 -23.63 5.07
CA ASP A 11 2.47 -23.34 5.97
C ASP A 11 3.43 -22.30 5.36
N LYS A 12 3.73 -22.39 4.06
CA LYS A 12 4.57 -21.42 3.38
C LYS A 12 3.98 -20.02 3.42
N GLN A 13 2.66 -19.88 3.23
CA GLN A 13 2.00 -18.60 3.31
C GLN A 13 2.06 -18.04 4.73
N LEU A 14 1.78 -18.83 5.74
CA LEU A 14 1.89 -18.41 7.14
C LEU A 14 3.28 -17.89 7.49
N PHE A 15 4.33 -18.61 7.10
CA PHE A 15 5.71 -18.14 7.30
C PHE A 15 6.00 -16.86 6.54
N HIS A 16 5.49 -16.73 5.33
CA HIS A 16 5.63 -15.54 4.52
C HIS A 16 4.97 -14.32 5.18
N ASP A 17 3.81 -14.49 5.80
CA ASP A 17 3.09 -13.41 6.48
C ASP A 17 3.83 -12.88 7.72
N TRP A 18 4.75 -13.66 8.28
CA TRP A 18 5.59 -13.31 9.43
C TRP A 18 7.03 -12.94 9.09
N ASP A 19 7.49 -13.17 7.87
CA ASP A 19 8.85 -12.85 7.38
C ASP A 19 8.78 -12.44 5.91
N ASN A 20 8.03 -11.40 5.63
CA ASN A 20 7.91 -10.85 4.29
C ASN A 20 8.83 -9.64 4.09
N LYS A 21 9.08 -9.32 2.84
CA LYS A 21 9.86 -8.15 2.44
C LYS A 21 9.21 -7.47 1.27
N VAL A 22 9.20 -6.13 1.32
CA VAL A 22 8.77 -5.32 0.19
C VAL A 22 9.61 -5.70 -1.05
N PRO A 23 8.99 -6.10 -2.15
CA PRO A 23 9.72 -6.64 -3.32
C PRO A 23 10.82 -5.72 -3.84
N GLY A 24 10.54 -4.42 -3.96
CA GLY A 24 11.45 -3.41 -4.49
C GLY A 24 12.59 -3.07 -3.54
N SER A 25 12.30 -2.69 -2.31
CA SER A 25 13.27 -2.18 -1.32
C SER A 25 13.95 -3.25 -0.49
N LYS A 26 13.32 -4.42 -0.35
CA LYS A 26 13.68 -5.47 0.62
C LYS A 26 13.52 -5.01 2.08
N ALA A 27 12.72 -3.98 2.33
CA ALA A 27 12.34 -3.61 3.69
C ALA A 27 11.55 -4.74 4.36
N PRO A 28 11.72 -4.95 5.66
CA PRO A 28 10.85 -5.87 6.41
C PRO A 28 9.38 -5.46 6.27
N CYS A 29 8.51 -6.43 6.01
CA CYS A 29 7.07 -6.22 5.86
C CYS A 29 6.34 -7.42 6.45
N ASP A 30 6.27 -7.47 7.77
CA ASP A 30 5.59 -8.54 8.49
C ASP A 30 4.08 -8.25 8.48
N VAL A 31 3.34 -8.94 7.62
CA VAL A 31 1.92 -8.65 7.34
C VAL A 31 1.07 -8.67 8.60
N VAL A 32 1.31 -9.64 9.50
CA VAL A 32 0.56 -9.77 10.76
C VAL A 32 0.88 -8.61 11.71
N ILE A 33 2.16 -8.24 11.84
CA ILE A 33 2.59 -7.09 12.65
C ILE A 33 2.04 -5.78 12.08
N ALA A 34 2.08 -5.65 10.75
CA ALA A 34 1.52 -4.49 10.06
C ALA A 34 0.01 -4.35 10.27
N ALA A 35 -0.73 -5.46 10.39
CA ALA A 35 -2.16 -5.43 10.72
C ALA A 35 -2.42 -4.84 12.12
N VAL A 36 -1.62 -5.21 13.13
CA VAL A 36 -1.70 -4.64 14.48
C VAL A 36 -1.43 -3.14 14.44
N GLN A 37 -0.33 -2.73 13.79
CA GLN A 37 0.03 -1.32 13.64
C GLN A 37 -1.03 -0.52 12.89
N SER A 38 -1.62 -1.10 11.83
CA SER A 38 -2.69 -0.46 11.05
C SER A 38 -3.92 -0.17 11.91
N MET A 39 -4.33 -1.14 12.75
CA MET A 39 -5.47 -0.96 13.65
C MET A 39 -5.18 0.08 14.72
N HIS A 40 -3.96 0.09 15.30
CA HIS A 40 -3.53 1.14 16.22
C HIS A 40 -3.59 2.53 15.56
N ASN A 41 -3.04 2.67 14.36
CA ASN A 41 -3.05 3.94 13.61
C ASN A 41 -4.46 4.41 13.25
N ARG A 42 -5.43 3.50 13.19
CA ARG A 42 -6.86 3.78 12.98
C ARG A 42 -7.61 4.03 14.29
N GLY A 43 -6.89 4.20 15.39
CA GLY A 43 -7.46 4.60 16.68
C GLY A 43 -8.13 3.48 17.46
N TYR A 44 -7.70 2.25 17.28
CA TYR A 44 -8.15 1.12 18.10
C TYR A 44 -7.12 0.77 19.17
N ASP A 45 -7.59 0.32 20.32
CA ASP A 45 -6.74 -0.25 21.37
C ASP A 45 -6.34 -1.67 20.97
N VAL A 46 -5.07 -1.85 20.63
CA VAL A 46 -4.52 -3.12 20.18
C VAL A 46 -3.73 -3.88 21.25
N THR A 47 -3.76 -3.39 22.49
CA THR A 47 -2.98 -3.95 23.61
C THR A 47 -3.16 -5.46 23.78
N GLU A 48 -4.36 -5.97 23.51
CA GLU A 48 -4.62 -7.40 23.62
C GLU A 48 -3.94 -8.20 22.48
N ALA A 49 -3.94 -7.65 21.25
CA ALA A 49 -3.27 -8.27 20.12
C ALA A 49 -1.74 -8.28 20.28
N GLU A 50 -1.17 -7.20 20.83
CA GLU A 50 0.27 -7.06 21.05
C GLU A 50 0.86 -8.16 21.96
N LYS A 51 0.08 -8.69 22.89
CA LYS A 51 0.52 -9.78 23.78
C LYS A 51 0.94 -11.05 23.05
N PHE A 52 0.41 -11.27 21.86
CA PHE A 52 0.69 -12.46 21.06
C PHE A 52 1.76 -12.26 20.00
N MET A 53 2.23 -11.02 19.79
CA MET A 53 3.24 -10.71 18.76
C MET A 53 4.58 -11.41 19.03
N GLU A 54 5.04 -11.39 20.28
CA GLU A 54 6.31 -12.03 20.67
C GLU A 54 6.24 -13.56 20.49
N GLU A 55 5.11 -14.18 20.85
CA GLU A 55 4.88 -15.61 20.64
C GLU A 55 4.96 -15.97 19.15
N GLY A 56 4.34 -15.16 18.30
CA GLY A 56 4.33 -15.36 16.86
C GLY A 56 5.71 -15.16 16.22
N LEU A 57 6.45 -14.11 16.59
CA LEU A 57 7.81 -13.87 16.12
C LEU A 57 8.74 -15.04 16.48
N LYS A 58 8.67 -15.49 17.74
CA LYS A 58 9.45 -16.64 18.20
C LYS A 58 9.11 -17.93 17.42
N ALA A 59 7.82 -18.19 17.23
CA ALA A 59 7.37 -19.36 16.47
C ALA A 59 7.82 -19.27 14.99
N SER A 60 7.87 -18.07 14.42
CA SER A 60 8.41 -17.85 13.07
C SER A 60 9.90 -18.15 12.98
N GLU A 61 10.69 -17.71 13.95
CA GLU A 61 12.13 -18.02 14.03
C GLU A 61 12.40 -19.51 14.19
N GLU A 62 11.61 -20.19 15.06
CA GLU A 62 11.70 -21.62 15.33
C GLU A 62 11.11 -22.50 14.21
N LYS A 63 10.45 -21.87 13.21
CA LYS A 63 9.74 -22.54 12.12
C LYS A 63 8.63 -23.51 12.62
N ASP A 64 7.98 -23.13 13.71
CA ASP A 64 6.83 -23.88 14.28
C ASP A 64 5.52 -23.39 13.63
N GLY A 65 5.09 -24.09 12.57
CA GLY A 65 3.87 -23.75 11.82
C GLY A 65 2.60 -23.82 12.66
N ALA A 66 2.52 -24.73 13.64
CA ALA A 66 1.36 -24.85 14.52
C ALA A 66 1.28 -23.66 15.50
N ALA A 67 2.41 -23.29 16.09
CA ALA A 67 2.48 -22.14 16.99
C ALA A 67 2.21 -20.82 16.24
N ILE A 68 2.76 -20.62 15.02
CA ILE A 68 2.46 -19.47 14.17
C ILE A 68 0.96 -19.37 13.90
N GLN A 69 0.31 -20.46 13.51
CA GLN A 69 -1.12 -20.47 13.22
C GLN A 69 -1.94 -20.05 14.43
N VAL A 70 -1.60 -20.56 15.63
CA VAL A 70 -2.27 -20.18 16.87
C VAL A 70 -2.06 -18.71 17.22
N ALA A 71 -0.83 -18.21 17.13
CA ALA A 71 -0.52 -16.80 17.38
C ALA A 71 -1.25 -15.87 16.41
N THR A 72 -1.23 -16.19 15.11
CA THR A 72 -1.94 -15.44 14.07
C THR A 72 -3.43 -15.40 14.36
N ALA A 73 -4.06 -16.53 14.68
CA ALA A 73 -5.49 -16.59 15.00
C ALA A 73 -5.84 -15.74 16.24
N LYS A 74 -5.01 -15.80 17.31
CA LYS A 74 -5.20 -14.97 18.52
C LYS A 74 -5.10 -13.49 18.21
N ILE A 75 -4.10 -13.08 17.41
CA ILE A 75 -3.90 -11.69 17.03
C ILE A 75 -5.12 -11.18 16.23
N PHE A 76 -5.53 -11.87 15.18
CA PHE A 76 -6.67 -11.42 14.38
C PHE A 76 -7.99 -11.46 15.14
N HIS A 77 -8.17 -12.42 16.06
CA HIS A 77 -9.32 -12.41 16.97
C HIS A 77 -9.31 -11.16 17.85
N ALA A 78 -8.17 -10.85 18.49
CA ALA A 78 -8.04 -9.67 19.34
C ALA A 78 -8.24 -8.37 18.55
N LEU A 79 -7.72 -8.27 17.31
CA LEU A 79 -7.95 -7.12 16.44
C LEU A 79 -9.42 -6.97 16.05
N ASN A 80 -10.12 -8.06 15.81
CA ASN A 80 -11.53 -8.02 15.44
C ASN A 80 -12.43 -7.54 16.60
N GLU A 81 -12.03 -7.82 17.84
CA GLU A 81 -12.72 -7.38 19.06
C GLU A 81 -12.16 -6.06 19.64
N ALA A 82 -11.13 -5.48 19.01
CA ALA A 82 -10.44 -4.30 19.51
C ALA A 82 -11.39 -3.09 19.68
N PRO A 83 -11.51 -2.51 20.89
CA PRO A 83 -12.33 -1.34 21.11
C PRO A 83 -11.67 -0.09 20.51
N LYS A 84 -12.47 0.94 20.25
CA LYS A 84 -11.95 2.25 19.92
C LYS A 84 -11.19 2.83 21.13
N ASP A 85 -9.99 3.34 20.90
CA ASP A 85 -9.29 4.18 21.88
C ASP A 85 -9.84 5.59 21.82
N PRO A 86 -10.62 6.03 22.82
CA PRO A 86 -11.23 7.37 22.82
C PRO A 86 -10.20 8.51 22.94
N ALA A 87 -8.97 8.20 23.35
CA ALA A 87 -7.88 9.18 23.43
C ALA A 87 -7.13 9.34 22.10
N SER A 88 -7.38 8.47 21.12
CA SER A 88 -6.70 8.54 19.85
C SER A 88 -7.11 9.78 19.04
N PRO A 89 -6.13 10.54 18.51
CA PRO A 89 -6.41 11.69 17.65
C PRO A 89 -7.11 11.30 16.34
N TYR A 90 -7.08 10.02 15.97
CA TYR A 90 -7.77 9.52 14.78
C TYR A 90 -9.26 9.87 14.79
N TRP A 91 -9.92 9.84 15.95
CA TRP A 91 -11.35 10.09 16.07
C TRP A 91 -11.71 11.58 16.11
N SER A 92 -10.73 12.46 16.16
CA SER A 92 -10.94 13.92 16.11
C SER A 92 -11.01 14.48 14.69
N TYR A 93 -10.71 13.68 13.68
CA TYR A 93 -10.82 14.12 12.28
C TYR A 93 -12.26 14.28 11.85
N ASN A 94 -12.56 15.40 11.19
CA ASN A 94 -13.83 15.61 10.52
C ASN A 94 -13.96 14.63 9.34
N THR A 95 -15.08 13.93 9.32
CA THR A 95 -15.43 13.08 8.18
C THR A 95 -16.46 13.77 7.33
N TYR A 96 -16.05 14.35 6.22
CA TYR A 96 -16.96 14.98 5.26
C TYR A 96 -17.73 13.89 4.51
N ARG A 97 -19.05 14.02 4.50
CA ARG A 97 -19.94 13.05 3.83
C ARG A 97 -20.37 13.50 2.45
N THR A 98 -20.32 14.79 2.19
CA THR A 98 -20.70 15.40 0.91
C THR A 98 -19.65 16.40 0.48
N PHE A 99 -19.59 16.68 -0.83
CA PHE A 99 -18.72 17.74 -1.34
C PHE A 99 -19.08 19.12 -0.75
N ALA A 100 -20.38 19.37 -0.53
CA ALA A 100 -20.81 20.60 0.12
C ALA A 100 -20.26 20.79 1.54
N ASP A 101 -19.95 19.71 2.26
CA ASP A 101 -19.29 19.81 3.57
C ASP A 101 -17.82 20.22 3.40
N VAL A 102 -17.16 19.75 2.37
CA VAL A 102 -15.78 20.14 2.02
C VAL A 102 -15.74 21.61 1.61
N GLU A 103 -16.69 22.07 0.76
CA GLU A 103 -16.76 23.45 0.29
C GLU A 103 -16.94 24.49 1.40
N LYS A 104 -17.54 24.11 2.54
CA LYS A 104 -17.73 25.02 3.69
C LYS A 104 -16.42 25.30 4.43
N GLU A 105 -15.47 24.38 4.40
CA GLU A 105 -14.24 24.47 5.20
C GLU A 105 -12.99 24.67 4.34
N ALA A 106 -13.03 24.26 3.07
CA ALA A 106 -11.91 24.45 2.15
C ALA A 106 -12.00 25.79 1.43
N ASP A 107 -10.95 26.60 1.53
CA ASP A 107 -10.79 27.79 0.69
C ASP A 107 -10.16 27.34 -0.66
N PHE A 108 -11.00 27.15 -1.67
CA PHE A 108 -10.53 26.80 -3.00
C PHE A 108 -9.88 27.98 -3.74
N GLY A 109 -9.96 29.19 -3.19
CA GLY A 109 -9.51 30.40 -3.86
C GLY A 109 -10.26 30.69 -5.16
N PRO A 110 -9.94 31.77 -5.86
CA PRO A 110 -10.50 32.05 -7.18
C PRO A 110 -9.93 31.09 -8.22
N ALA A 111 -10.80 30.52 -9.07
CA ALA A 111 -10.36 29.73 -10.21
C ALA A 111 -9.52 30.63 -11.14
N ALA A 112 -8.26 30.30 -11.32
CA ALA A 112 -7.40 30.94 -12.29
C ALA A 112 -7.57 30.20 -13.64
N PRO A 113 -7.98 30.91 -14.72
CA PRO A 113 -8.04 30.29 -16.04
C PRO A 113 -6.63 29.88 -16.47
N TYR A 114 -6.50 28.64 -16.93
CA TYR A 114 -5.24 28.11 -17.45
C TYR A 114 -5.46 27.64 -18.90
N ASP A 115 -4.60 28.11 -19.81
CA ASP A 115 -4.66 27.63 -21.18
C ASP A 115 -4.02 26.25 -21.31
N VAL A 116 -4.88 25.22 -21.30
CA VAL A 116 -4.46 23.81 -21.41
C VAL A 116 -3.87 23.44 -22.77
N PHE A 117 -4.01 24.31 -23.79
CA PHE A 117 -3.46 24.10 -25.10
C PHE A 117 -2.15 24.88 -25.32
N SER A 118 -1.66 25.59 -24.30
CA SER A 118 -0.40 26.33 -24.40
C SER A 118 0.82 25.40 -24.31
N ASP A 119 1.91 25.82 -24.95
CA ASP A 119 3.22 25.16 -24.85
C ASP A 119 3.72 25.14 -23.41
N ASP A 120 3.36 26.13 -22.57
CA ASP A 120 3.73 26.20 -21.18
C ASP A 120 3.04 25.09 -20.38
N PHE A 121 1.75 24.85 -20.63
CA PHE A 121 1.03 23.72 -20.04
C PHE A 121 1.66 22.38 -20.42
N ALA A 122 1.92 22.15 -21.70
CA ALA A 122 2.55 20.92 -22.18
C ALA A 122 3.91 20.67 -21.51
N LYS A 123 4.74 21.71 -21.34
CA LYS A 123 6.02 21.61 -20.61
C LYS A 123 5.84 21.26 -19.14
N LYS A 124 4.85 21.87 -18.47
CA LYS A 124 4.54 21.56 -17.06
C LYS A 124 4.07 20.13 -16.86
N VAL A 125 3.17 19.64 -17.74
CA VAL A 125 2.71 18.25 -17.71
C VAL A 125 3.90 17.29 -17.92
N THR A 126 4.75 17.58 -18.92
CA THR A 126 5.95 16.77 -19.17
C THR A 126 6.89 16.75 -17.96
N ALA A 127 7.11 17.92 -17.33
CA ALA A 127 7.93 18.01 -16.13
C ALA A 127 7.31 17.25 -14.95
N GLY A 128 5.98 17.28 -14.80
CA GLY A 128 5.24 16.49 -13.79
C GLY A 128 5.45 15.00 -13.99
N TRP A 129 5.25 14.48 -15.19
CA TRP A 129 5.51 13.08 -15.55
C TRP A 129 6.96 12.67 -15.29
N MET A 130 7.92 13.50 -15.67
CA MET A 130 9.34 13.23 -15.41
C MET A 130 9.62 13.18 -13.89
N GLY A 131 9.05 14.11 -13.14
CA GLY A 131 9.17 14.13 -11.67
C GLY A 131 8.61 12.88 -11.03
N GLN A 132 7.45 12.42 -11.48
CA GLN A 132 6.79 11.22 -11.00
C GLN A 132 7.60 9.95 -11.33
N LEU A 133 8.09 9.81 -12.56
CA LEU A 133 8.97 8.70 -12.95
C LEU A 133 10.24 8.64 -12.09
N ILE A 134 10.89 9.78 -11.89
CA ILE A 134 12.11 9.85 -11.05
C ILE A 134 11.79 9.52 -9.60
N GLY A 135 10.73 10.11 -9.06
CA GLY A 135 10.30 9.90 -7.68
C GLY A 135 9.87 8.46 -7.41
N GLY A 136 9.07 7.87 -8.29
CA GLY A 136 8.61 6.49 -8.18
C GLY A 136 9.78 5.49 -8.24
N CYS A 137 10.72 5.68 -9.15
CA CYS A 137 11.91 4.83 -9.22
C CYS A 137 12.82 4.94 -7.97
N LEU A 138 12.86 6.11 -7.33
CA LEU A 138 13.56 6.28 -6.06
C LEU A 138 12.76 5.66 -4.92
N GLY A 139 11.46 5.94 -4.86
CA GLY A 139 10.54 5.45 -3.84
C GLY A 139 10.54 3.94 -3.73
N THR A 140 10.48 3.23 -4.84
CA THR A 140 10.55 1.76 -4.89
C THR A 140 11.81 1.19 -4.18
N GLN A 141 12.90 1.95 -4.11
CA GLN A 141 14.14 1.49 -3.47
C GLN A 141 14.15 1.64 -1.95
N ILE A 142 13.28 2.49 -1.41
CA ILE A 142 13.20 2.83 0.01
C ILE A 142 11.80 2.58 0.61
N GLU A 143 10.87 2.12 -0.18
CA GLU A 143 9.51 1.78 0.23
C GLU A 143 9.51 0.84 1.44
N GLY A 144 8.61 1.07 2.40
CA GLY A 144 8.47 0.27 3.60
C GLY A 144 9.49 0.55 4.71
N TYR A 145 10.54 1.35 4.46
CA TYR A 145 11.44 1.82 5.50
C TYR A 145 10.90 3.09 6.17
N THR A 146 10.99 3.16 7.50
CA THR A 146 10.80 4.43 8.21
C THR A 146 11.94 5.41 7.93
N THR A 147 11.71 6.69 8.16
CA THR A 147 12.76 7.73 7.99
C THR A 147 14.01 7.40 8.81
N GLU A 148 13.85 6.90 10.03
CA GLU A 148 14.97 6.51 10.90
C GLU A 148 15.75 5.32 10.31
N GLN A 149 15.03 4.31 9.81
CA GLN A 149 15.67 3.16 9.16
C GLN A 149 16.42 3.56 7.88
N ILE A 150 15.84 4.48 7.08
CA ILE A 150 16.52 5.04 5.89
C ILE A 150 17.83 5.70 6.30
N ARG A 151 17.79 6.62 7.27
CA ARG A 151 18.99 7.32 7.76
C ARG A 151 20.03 6.37 8.30
N LYS A 152 19.62 5.38 9.09
CA LYS A 152 20.54 4.39 9.67
C LYS A 152 21.19 3.49 8.63
N ARG A 153 20.43 3.10 7.59
CA ARG A 153 20.89 2.11 6.59
C ARG A 153 21.61 2.74 5.41
N PHE A 154 21.14 3.89 4.95
CA PHE A 154 21.55 4.52 3.69
C PHE A 154 22.16 5.92 3.90
N GLY A 155 22.02 6.51 5.09
CA GLY A 155 22.37 7.91 5.34
C GLY A 155 21.38 8.88 4.70
N GLU A 156 21.89 10.03 4.25
CA GLU A 156 21.10 10.98 3.47
C GLU A 156 20.99 10.50 2.01
N VAL A 157 19.77 10.46 1.48
CA VAL A 157 19.49 9.93 0.13
C VAL A 157 19.23 11.11 -0.82
N TYR A 158 20.14 11.34 -1.76
CA TYR A 158 20.06 12.42 -2.76
C TYR A 158 19.86 11.92 -4.19
N GLY A 159 19.71 10.62 -4.39
CA GLY A 159 19.53 10.00 -5.70
C GLY A 159 19.29 8.51 -5.59
N TYR A 160 19.29 7.84 -6.71
CA TYR A 160 19.07 6.38 -6.73
C TYR A 160 20.15 5.64 -5.94
N LEU A 161 19.71 4.73 -5.06
CA LEU A 161 20.61 3.83 -4.31
C LEU A 161 21.18 2.74 -5.20
N ARG A 162 20.47 2.40 -6.27
CA ARG A 162 20.89 1.47 -7.31
C ARG A 162 20.17 1.81 -8.61
N ARG A 163 20.62 1.23 -9.71
CA ARG A 163 19.90 1.33 -10.99
C ARG A 163 18.47 0.77 -10.81
N PRO A 164 17.43 1.51 -11.23
CA PRO A 164 16.07 0.96 -11.27
C PRO A 164 16.00 -0.27 -12.17
N GLU A 165 15.48 -1.38 -11.66
CA GLU A 165 15.43 -2.68 -12.35
C GLU A 165 14.01 -3.20 -12.51
N THR A 166 13.03 -2.51 -11.94
CA THR A 166 11.61 -2.87 -12.01
C THR A 166 10.80 -1.72 -12.54
N TYR A 167 9.66 -2.02 -13.14
CA TYR A 167 8.68 -1.00 -13.47
C TYR A 167 8.04 -0.45 -12.18
N ASN A 168 7.50 0.75 -12.28
CA ASN A 168 6.77 1.39 -11.21
C ASN A 168 5.27 1.18 -11.43
N ASP A 169 4.59 0.64 -10.42
CA ASP A 169 3.16 0.34 -10.44
C ASP A 169 2.31 1.60 -10.58
N ASP A 170 2.61 2.69 -9.86
CA ASP A 170 1.88 3.95 -9.97
C ASP A 170 1.77 4.41 -11.44
N ILE A 171 2.90 4.44 -12.15
CA ILE A 171 2.93 4.83 -13.57
C ILE A 171 2.18 3.83 -14.45
N THR A 172 2.28 2.55 -14.15
CA THR A 172 1.64 1.50 -14.95
C THR A 172 0.12 1.62 -14.91
N TYR A 173 -0.44 1.82 -13.74
CA TYR A 173 -1.89 1.99 -13.58
C TYR A 173 -2.40 3.30 -14.15
N GLU A 174 -1.62 4.36 -14.05
CA GLU A 174 -1.96 5.65 -14.70
C GLU A 174 -1.97 5.56 -16.23
N ILE A 175 -0.99 4.87 -16.82
CA ILE A 175 -0.96 4.66 -18.28
C ILE A 175 -2.18 3.86 -18.72
N ALA A 176 -2.56 2.81 -17.99
CA ALA A 176 -3.75 2.03 -18.29
C ALA A 176 -5.03 2.89 -18.21
N TYR A 177 -5.13 3.76 -17.19
CA TYR A 177 -6.23 4.72 -17.09
C TYR A 177 -6.25 5.70 -18.24
N LEU A 178 -5.08 6.29 -18.58
CA LEU A 178 -4.96 7.26 -19.68
C LEU A 178 -5.36 6.65 -21.02
N ASP A 179 -4.98 5.41 -21.28
CA ASP A 179 -5.37 4.72 -22.51
C ASP A 179 -6.91 4.60 -22.60
N GLY A 180 -7.56 4.18 -21.53
CA GLY A 180 -9.02 4.16 -21.45
C GLY A 180 -9.65 5.56 -21.58
N PHE A 181 -9.04 6.57 -20.97
CA PHE A 181 -9.52 7.95 -21.07
C PHE A 181 -9.38 8.53 -22.48
N ILE A 182 -8.32 8.21 -23.20
CA ILE A 182 -8.13 8.61 -24.61
C ILE A 182 -9.25 8.03 -25.49
N GLU A 183 -9.67 6.78 -25.21
CA GLU A 183 -10.75 6.13 -25.97
C GLU A 183 -12.15 6.65 -25.62
N LYS A 184 -12.41 6.92 -24.34
CA LYS A 184 -13.77 7.18 -23.82
C LYS A 184 -14.03 8.63 -23.39
N GLY A 185 -12.95 9.38 -23.15
CA GLY A 185 -13.07 10.74 -22.60
C GLY A 185 -13.73 10.74 -21.22
N TYR A 186 -14.58 11.72 -20.98
CA TYR A 186 -15.32 11.85 -19.71
C TYR A 186 -16.43 10.81 -19.50
N ASP A 187 -16.74 10.00 -20.52
CA ASP A 187 -17.71 8.91 -20.42
C ASP A 187 -17.08 7.59 -19.90
N ILE A 188 -15.80 7.62 -19.55
CA ILE A 188 -15.09 6.46 -18.98
C ILE A 188 -15.77 5.97 -17.69
N THR A 189 -15.99 4.68 -17.61
CA THR A 189 -16.58 4.02 -16.45
C THR A 189 -15.57 3.19 -15.67
N PRO A 190 -15.84 2.81 -14.40
CA PRO A 190 -15.01 1.86 -13.68
C PRO A 190 -14.79 0.53 -14.41
N ALA A 191 -15.80 0.07 -15.18
CA ALA A 191 -15.68 -1.15 -15.97
C ALA A 191 -14.70 -1.00 -17.14
N ASP A 192 -14.64 0.18 -17.77
CA ASP A 192 -13.65 0.47 -18.82
C ASP A 192 -12.24 0.48 -18.23
N VAL A 193 -12.05 1.08 -17.06
CA VAL A 193 -10.75 1.07 -16.35
C VAL A 193 -10.35 -0.36 -15.99
N ALA A 194 -11.27 -1.17 -15.42
CA ALA A 194 -11.02 -2.56 -15.10
C ALA A 194 -10.60 -3.37 -16.34
N TYR A 195 -11.27 -3.16 -17.47
CA TYR A 195 -10.91 -3.80 -18.73
C TYR A 195 -9.48 -3.43 -19.17
N LYS A 196 -9.11 -2.14 -19.06
CA LYS A 196 -7.74 -1.70 -19.39
C LYS A 196 -6.68 -2.28 -18.45
N TRP A 197 -7.00 -2.52 -17.19
CA TRP A 197 -6.10 -3.24 -16.29
C TRP A 197 -5.89 -4.68 -16.75
N LEU A 198 -6.95 -5.40 -17.12
CA LEU A 198 -6.86 -6.77 -17.64
C LEU A 198 -6.11 -6.84 -18.99
N GLU A 199 -6.23 -5.81 -19.82
CA GLU A 199 -5.61 -5.74 -21.13
C GLU A 199 -4.10 -5.41 -21.06
N LEU A 200 -3.71 -4.47 -20.20
CA LEU A 200 -2.38 -3.87 -20.23
C LEU A 200 -1.46 -4.29 -19.08
N ILE A 201 -2.00 -4.83 -17.98
CA ILE A 201 -1.23 -5.18 -16.80
C ILE A 201 -1.19 -6.69 -16.64
N SER A 202 -0.04 -7.28 -16.93
CA SER A 202 0.12 -8.75 -16.94
C SER A 202 0.26 -9.35 -15.54
N ASP A 203 0.74 -8.58 -14.56
CA ASP A 203 0.94 -9.02 -13.17
C ASP A 203 0.85 -7.81 -12.23
N GLY A 204 0.00 -7.92 -11.22
CA GLY A 204 -0.18 -6.88 -10.20
C GLY A 204 0.63 -7.18 -8.95
N TYR A 205 0.95 -6.14 -8.19
CA TYR A 205 1.53 -6.30 -6.86
C TYR A 205 0.44 -6.32 -5.79
N SER A 206 0.65 -7.07 -4.73
CA SER A 206 -0.15 -7.02 -3.49
C SER A 206 -1.66 -6.75 -3.69
N ALA A 207 -2.10 -5.55 -3.37
CA ALA A 207 -3.50 -5.14 -3.44
C ALA A 207 -4.04 -5.15 -4.88
N GLU A 208 -3.25 -4.67 -5.84
CA GLU A 208 -3.61 -4.61 -7.25
C GLU A 208 -3.77 -6.00 -7.85
N LYS A 209 -2.91 -6.95 -7.45
CA LYS A 209 -3.05 -8.36 -7.85
C LYS A 209 -4.38 -8.92 -7.35
N THR A 210 -4.71 -8.70 -6.08
CA THR A 210 -6.01 -9.12 -5.53
C THR A 210 -7.17 -8.47 -6.27
N ALA A 211 -7.05 -7.20 -6.64
CA ALA A 211 -8.08 -6.52 -7.43
C ALA A 211 -8.23 -7.15 -8.81
N ILE A 212 -7.14 -7.36 -9.54
CA ILE A 212 -7.15 -7.99 -10.89
C ILE A 212 -7.73 -9.40 -10.85
N GLU A 213 -7.42 -10.20 -9.83
CA GLU A 213 -7.95 -11.56 -9.65
C GLU A 213 -9.47 -11.59 -9.36
N ASN A 214 -10.07 -10.46 -8.98
CA ASN A 214 -11.48 -10.33 -8.65
C ASN A 214 -12.29 -9.53 -9.70
N LEU A 215 -11.67 -9.07 -10.79
CA LEU A 215 -12.33 -8.43 -11.93
C LEU A 215 -12.92 -9.47 -12.88
#